data_1389af60ee6a51c2394914e43114b6a4
#
_entry.id   1389af60ee6a51c2394914e43114b6a4
#
_cell.length_a   1.000
_cell.length_b   1.000
_cell.length_c   1.000
_cell.angle_alpha   90.00
_cell.angle_beta   90.00
_cell.angle_gamma   90.00
#
_symmetry.space_group_name_H-M   'P 1'
#
loop_
_entity.id
_entity.type
_entity.pdbx_description
1 polymer ?
#
loop_
_entity_poly.entity_id
_entity_poly.type
_entity_poly.pdbx_seq_one_letter_code
_entity_poly.pdbx_strand_id
1 'polypeptide(L)'
;MEVAVVDVVKYDGGTGVYAWKYPNDNLNTRTQLIVNEAQEALLFKNGIALDLFPSGKYVLDTENVPLLTSMVKLPFGGRTPFSAEIWFINRTYTLDIKWGTPSPVQVQDPRYGLFIPLRAYGQFGVRIADSKKFLVKLVGTMPVFDREHLVQYFRGVYMTRVKDMLSSYLIHQKVSILEINAYLEEISGHLREKIRPAFDEYGIELVNFYVSDVSVPEDDPAVRKLKNALARKAEMDIIGNDFRIPCPSCAMVVAVEGARYCPYCGHSLEEV
;
A
#
# COMPACT_ATOMS: atom_id res chain seq x y z
N MET A 1 6.94 22.41 -52.96
CA MET A 1 7.32 22.52 -51.51
C MET A 1 6.87 21.23 -50.86
N GLU A 2 7.80 20.29 -50.62
CA GLU A 2 7.53 19.09 -49.81
C GLU A 2 7.30 19.57 -48.40
N VAL A 3 6.10 19.32 -47.89
CA VAL A 3 5.80 19.53 -46.46
C VAL A 3 6.63 18.47 -45.70
N ALA A 4 7.69 18.89 -45.04
CA ALA A 4 8.51 18.02 -44.25
C ALA A 4 7.63 17.49 -43.10
N VAL A 5 7.17 16.23 -43.22
CA VAL A 5 6.48 15.53 -42.15
C VAL A 5 7.49 15.35 -41.01
N VAL A 6 7.28 16.05 -39.91
CA VAL A 6 8.09 15.91 -38.68
C VAL A 6 7.48 14.76 -37.88
N ASP A 7 8.27 13.73 -37.62
CA ASP A 7 7.84 12.64 -36.74
C ASP A 7 7.69 13.18 -35.31
N VAL A 8 6.56 12.91 -34.68
CA VAL A 8 6.28 13.30 -33.29
C VAL A 8 6.12 12.07 -32.44
N VAL A 9 6.90 11.98 -31.38
CA VAL A 9 6.85 10.92 -30.36
C VAL A 9 6.29 11.52 -29.07
N LYS A 10 5.16 11.02 -28.62
CA LYS A 10 4.51 11.41 -27.37
C LYS A 10 3.69 10.25 -26.81
N TYR A 11 3.35 10.31 -25.54
CA TYR A 11 2.43 9.40 -24.88
C TYR A 11 1.26 10.17 -24.26
N ASP A 12 0.05 9.90 -24.75
CA ASP A 12 -1.21 10.50 -24.28
C ASP A 12 -2.13 9.42 -23.66
N GLY A 13 -1.55 8.32 -23.14
CA GLY A 13 -2.30 7.19 -22.59
C GLY A 13 -2.81 7.42 -21.16
N GLY A 14 -3.52 6.42 -20.64
CA GLY A 14 -4.18 6.48 -19.34
C GLY A 14 -3.22 6.53 -18.14
N THR A 15 -3.72 7.06 -17.02
CA THR A 15 -2.98 7.26 -15.77
C THR A 15 -2.61 5.94 -15.05
N GLY A 16 -3.25 4.82 -15.41
CA GLY A 16 -2.95 3.49 -14.85
C GLY A 16 -1.68 2.82 -15.36
N VAL A 17 -1.03 3.40 -16.38
CA VAL A 17 0.22 2.92 -16.96
C VAL A 17 1.39 3.70 -16.35
N TYR A 18 2.36 2.98 -15.78
CA TYR A 18 3.56 3.58 -15.16
C TYR A 18 4.73 3.70 -16.12
N ALA A 19 4.89 2.71 -17.02
CA ALA A 19 5.89 2.75 -18.09
C ALA A 19 5.29 2.26 -19.40
N TRP A 20 5.63 2.95 -20.48
CA TRP A 20 5.21 2.59 -21.83
C TRP A 20 6.35 2.81 -22.80
N LYS A 21 6.66 1.75 -23.57
CA LYS A 21 7.63 1.80 -24.64
C LYS A 21 6.98 2.29 -25.93
N TYR A 22 7.58 3.30 -26.55
CA TYR A 22 7.16 3.72 -27.89
C TYR A 22 7.39 2.56 -28.89
N PRO A 23 6.38 2.22 -29.71
CA PRO A 23 6.42 0.96 -30.50
C PRO A 23 7.39 0.98 -31.68
N ASN A 24 7.89 2.16 -32.07
CA ASN A 24 8.80 2.29 -33.21
C ASN A 24 10.21 2.63 -32.72
N ASP A 25 11.13 1.69 -32.88
CA ASP A 25 12.54 1.87 -32.50
C ASP A 25 13.38 2.54 -33.62
N ASN A 26 12.80 2.71 -34.84
CA ASN A 26 13.47 3.39 -35.96
C ASN A 26 13.05 4.87 -35.98
N LEU A 27 13.91 5.71 -35.43
CA LEU A 27 13.69 7.15 -35.33
C LEU A 27 14.52 7.88 -36.37
N ASN A 28 14.09 9.08 -36.73
CA ASN A 28 14.85 9.98 -37.58
C ASN A 28 15.47 11.11 -36.77
N THR A 29 16.62 11.61 -37.18
CA THR A 29 17.12 12.91 -36.69
C THR A 29 16.06 13.99 -36.96
N ARG A 30 15.84 14.91 -36.01
CA ARG A 30 14.77 15.91 -35.99
C ARG A 30 13.38 15.37 -35.57
N THR A 31 13.24 14.12 -35.18
CA THR A 31 12.03 13.64 -34.50
C THR A 31 11.76 14.52 -33.26
N GLN A 32 10.53 14.99 -33.14
CA GLN A 32 10.11 15.78 -31.97
C GLN A 32 9.66 14.84 -30.86
N LEU A 33 10.30 14.90 -29.70
CA LEU A 33 9.88 14.24 -28.49
C LEU A 33 9.12 15.23 -27.62
N ILE A 34 7.86 14.91 -27.30
CA ILE A 34 7.02 15.71 -26.42
C ILE A 34 6.80 14.90 -25.13
N VAL A 35 7.24 15.46 -24.00
CA VAL A 35 7.10 14.88 -22.67
C VAL A 35 6.16 15.77 -21.86
N ASN A 36 5.03 15.23 -21.40
CA ASN A 36 4.06 15.98 -20.62
C ASN A 36 4.59 16.27 -19.20
N GLU A 37 4.02 17.26 -18.50
CA GLU A 37 4.50 17.71 -17.18
C GLU A 37 4.58 16.60 -16.12
N ALA A 38 3.65 15.65 -16.19
CA ALA A 38 3.60 14.52 -15.25
C ALA A 38 4.41 13.31 -15.72
N GLN A 39 5.27 13.47 -16.72
CA GLN A 39 6.03 12.37 -17.32
C GLN A 39 7.52 12.69 -17.35
N GLU A 40 8.30 11.62 -17.53
CA GLU A 40 9.68 11.64 -17.98
C GLU A 40 9.81 10.67 -19.15
N ALA A 41 10.73 10.95 -20.08
CA ALA A 41 11.09 10.01 -21.12
C ALA A 41 12.55 9.58 -21.00
N LEU A 42 12.82 8.27 -21.19
CA LEU A 42 14.17 7.73 -21.25
C LEU A 42 14.45 7.22 -22.66
N LEU A 43 15.63 7.58 -23.15
CA LEU A 43 16.17 7.07 -24.40
C LEU A 43 17.13 5.93 -24.12
N PHE A 44 16.88 4.76 -24.73
CA PHE A 44 17.78 3.62 -24.71
C PHE A 44 18.35 3.37 -26.10
N LYS A 45 19.61 3.00 -26.12
CA LYS A 45 20.27 2.56 -27.33
C LYS A 45 21.20 1.40 -27.01
N ASN A 46 21.10 0.33 -27.80
CA ASN A 46 21.88 -0.88 -27.59
C ASN A 46 21.77 -1.42 -26.15
N GLY A 47 20.56 -1.33 -25.54
CA GLY A 47 20.31 -1.79 -24.18
C GLY A 47 20.84 -0.87 -23.07
N ILE A 48 21.39 0.29 -23.38
CA ILE A 48 21.94 1.24 -22.41
C ILE A 48 21.04 2.47 -22.35
N ALA A 49 20.64 2.86 -21.12
CA ALA A 49 19.94 4.12 -20.88
C ALA A 49 20.90 5.29 -21.10
N LEU A 50 20.65 6.09 -22.12
CA LEU A 50 21.49 7.22 -22.51
C LEU A 50 21.08 8.49 -21.79
N ASP A 51 19.87 8.98 -22.08
CA ASP A 51 19.40 10.28 -21.63
C ASP A 51 18.01 10.20 -21.00
N LEU A 52 17.78 11.06 -19.99
CA LEU A 52 16.51 11.29 -19.31
C LEU A 52 16.00 12.67 -19.71
N PHE A 53 14.81 12.74 -20.27
CA PHE A 53 14.14 13.96 -20.68
C PHE A 53 13.02 14.27 -19.67
N PRO A 54 13.12 15.36 -18.91
CA PRO A 54 12.00 15.87 -18.13
C PRO A 54 10.87 16.40 -19.04
N SER A 55 9.83 16.98 -18.44
CA SER A 55 8.75 17.60 -19.20
C SER A 55 9.28 18.68 -20.15
N GLY A 56 8.73 18.69 -21.37
CA GLY A 56 9.15 19.62 -22.39
C GLY A 56 9.05 19.10 -23.81
N LYS A 57 9.50 19.93 -24.74
CA LYS A 57 9.60 19.59 -26.17
C LYS A 57 11.06 19.55 -26.58
N TYR A 58 11.49 18.44 -27.13
CA TYR A 58 12.86 18.17 -27.54
C TYR A 58 12.91 17.81 -29.02
N VAL A 59 14.02 18.13 -29.67
CA VAL A 59 14.33 17.62 -30.99
C VAL A 59 15.44 16.61 -30.84
N LEU A 60 15.21 15.37 -31.28
CA LEU A 60 16.19 14.31 -31.22
C LEU A 60 17.20 14.49 -32.35
N ASP A 61 18.28 15.21 -32.05
CA ASP A 61 19.42 15.42 -32.94
C ASP A 61 20.74 15.23 -32.18
N THR A 62 21.84 15.31 -32.93
CA THR A 62 23.17 15.11 -32.35
C THR A 62 23.61 16.23 -31.41
N GLU A 63 22.98 17.40 -31.47
CA GLU A 63 23.30 18.53 -30.61
C GLU A 63 22.62 18.40 -29.24
N ASN A 64 21.39 17.88 -29.23
CA ASN A 64 20.58 17.76 -28.00
C ASN A 64 20.72 16.39 -27.29
N VAL A 65 21.32 15.42 -27.94
CA VAL A 65 21.62 14.09 -27.37
C VAL A 65 23.12 13.80 -27.57
N PRO A 66 23.99 14.29 -26.68
CA PRO A 66 25.46 14.23 -26.85
C PRO A 66 26.01 12.84 -27.14
N LEU A 67 25.38 11.79 -26.65
CA LEU A 67 25.78 10.40 -26.91
C LEU A 67 25.41 9.92 -28.31
N LEU A 68 24.50 10.58 -29.03
CA LEU A 68 24.25 10.32 -30.45
C LEU A 68 25.36 10.84 -31.35
N THR A 69 26.12 11.83 -30.93
CA THR A 69 27.21 12.48 -31.70
C THR A 69 28.33 11.49 -32.07
N SER A 70 28.61 10.53 -31.20
CA SER A 70 29.67 9.53 -31.47
C SER A 70 29.28 8.49 -32.52
N MET A 71 28.01 8.44 -32.94
CA MET A 71 27.45 7.40 -33.77
C MET A 71 26.90 7.89 -35.13
N VAL A 72 26.71 9.20 -35.30
CA VAL A 72 26.15 9.78 -36.53
C VAL A 72 27.27 10.52 -37.30
N LYS A 73 28.27 9.81 -37.75
CA LYS A 73 29.25 10.33 -38.73
C LYS A 73 29.02 9.70 -40.10
N LEU A 74 27.93 10.06 -40.77
CA LEU A 74 27.72 9.75 -42.16
C LEU A 74 27.03 10.91 -42.91
N PRO A 75 27.44 11.23 -44.12
CA PRO A 75 26.91 12.34 -44.91
C PRO A 75 25.61 11.92 -45.64
N PHE A 76 24.48 12.00 -44.93
CA PHE A 76 23.18 11.83 -45.56
C PHE A 76 22.34 13.08 -45.31
N GLY A 77 22.14 13.88 -46.33
CA GLY A 77 21.14 14.92 -46.57
C GLY A 77 20.22 15.39 -45.45
N GLY A 78 20.71 15.52 -44.23
CA GLY A 78 19.95 16.17 -43.10
C GLY A 78 18.95 15.30 -42.33
N ARG A 79 18.72 14.06 -42.71
CA ARG A 79 17.94 13.08 -41.93
C ARG A 79 18.65 11.74 -41.93
N THR A 80 19.14 11.34 -40.77
CA THR A 80 19.77 10.03 -40.61
C THR A 80 18.89 9.16 -39.72
N PRO A 81 18.41 8.00 -40.20
CA PRO A 81 17.72 7.05 -39.37
C PRO A 81 18.68 6.49 -38.30
N PHE A 82 18.17 6.36 -37.10
CA PHE A 82 18.88 5.70 -36.01
C PHE A 82 17.92 4.82 -35.21
N SER A 83 18.41 3.72 -34.67
CA SER A 83 17.63 2.85 -33.82
C SER A 83 17.83 3.22 -32.36
N ALA A 84 16.74 3.57 -31.67
CA ALA A 84 16.70 3.83 -30.24
C ALA A 84 15.30 3.57 -29.69
N GLU A 85 15.24 3.14 -28.45
CA GLU A 85 13.98 2.92 -27.73
C GLU A 85 13.65 4.14 -26.90
N ILE A 86 12.40 4.60 -26.95
CA ILE A 86 11.88 5.66 -26.09
C ILE A 86 10.87 5.08 -25.14
N TRP A 87 11.10 5.32 -23.85
CA TRP A 87 10.22 4.92 -22.77
C TRP A 87 9.64 6.14 -22.09
N PHE A 88 8.32 6.18 -21.94
CA PHE A 88 7.64 7.19 -21.17
C PHE A 88 7.29 6.64 -19.78
N ILE A 89 7.59 7.41 -18.75
CA ILE A 89 7.33 7.09 -17.35
C ILE A 89 6.35 8.09 -16.78
N ASN A 90 5.26 7.58 -16.24
CA ASN A 90 4.28 8.39 -15.53
C ASN A 90 4.76 8.66 -14.10
N ARG A 91 4.83 9.95 -13.73
CA ARG A 91 5.30 10.44 -12.43
C ARG A 91 4.16 10.85 -11.49
N THR A 92 2.91 10.69 -11.93
CA THR A 92 1.74 11.04 -11.11
C THR A 92 1.61 10.12 -9.91
N TYR A 93 0.98 10.64 -8.85
CA TYR A 93 0.61 9.85 -7.70
C TYR A 93 -0.57 8.92 -8.03
N THR A 94 -0.43 7.64 -7.70
CA THR A 94 -1.53 6.68 -7.68
C THR A 94 -1.80 6.34 -6.23
N LEU A 95 -2.93 6.78 -5.67
CA LEU A 95 -3.17 6.75 -4.22
C LEU A 95 -4.20 5.69 -3.77
N ASP A 96 -4.80 4.97 -4.71
CA ASP A 96 -5.98 4.13 -4.52
C ASP A 96 -5.77 2.65 -4.88
N ILE A 97 -4.55 2.13 -4.73
CA ILE A 97 -4.25 0.73 -5.00
C ILE A 97 -4.76 -0.13 -3.85
N LYS A 98 -5.81 -0.90 -4.10
CA LYS A 98 -6.44 -1.75 -3.09
C LYS A 98 -5.64 -3.02 -2.84
N TRP A 99 -5.61 -3.46 -1.59
CA TRP A 99 -5.04 -4.73 -1.19
C TRP A 99 -5.95 -5.44 -0.17
N GLY A 100 -5.84 -6.75 -0.07
CA GLY A 100 -6.54 -7.54 0.92
C GLY A 100 -5.91 -8.92 1.08
N THR A 101 -6.11 -9.54 2.24
CA THR A 101 -5.63 -10.89 2.51
C THR A 101 -6.43 -11.89 1.65
N PRO A 102 -5.76 -12.73 0.85
CA PRO A 102 -6.44 -13.69 -0.03
C PRO A 102 -7.16 -14.80 0.76
N SER A 103 -6.64 -15.11 1.94
CA SER A 103 -7.20 -16.08 2.88
C SER A 103 -7.08 -15.54 4.30
N PRO A 104 -7.93 -15.98 5.24
CA PRO A 104 -7.80 -15.60 6.64
C PRO A 104 -6.42 -15.98 7.20
N VAL A 105 -5.86 -15.09 8.01
CA VAL A 105 -4.61 -15.30 8.75
C VAL A 105 -4.96 -15.82 10.14
N GLN A 106 -4.49 -17.01 10.51
CA GLN A 106 -4.71 -17.54 11.84
C GLN A 106 -3.78 -16.84 12.83
N VAL A 107 -4.36 -16.16 13.82
CA VAL A 107 -3.61 -15.46 14.87
C VAL A 107 -4.13 -15.89 16.23
N GLN A 108 -3.23 -16.12 17.19
CA GLN A 108 -3.62 -16.40 18.56
C GLN A 108 -3.95 -15.08 19.27
N ASP A 109 -5.18 -14.96 19.77
CA ASP A 109 -5.57 -13.85 20.63
C ASP A 109 -4.81 -13.95 21.97
N PRO A 110 -4.01 -12.93 22.34
CA PRO A 110 -3.16 -13.03 23.55
C PRO A 110 -3.94 -12.97 24.85
N ARG A 111 -5.18 -12.44 24.84
CA ARG A 111 -6.02 -12.32 26.04
C ARG A 111 -6.80 -13.60 26.32
N TYR A 112 -7.22 -14.30 25.28
CA TYR A 112 -8.10 -15.46 25.39
C TYR A 112 -7.41 -16.79 25.00
N GLY A 113 -6.22 -16.74 24.40
CA GLY A 113 -5.46 -17.92 23.96
C GLY A 113 -6.09 -18.68 22.79
N LEU A 114 -7.14 -18.13 22.16
CA LEU A 114 -7.85 -18.75 21.06
C LEU A 114 -7.21 -18.40 19.72
N PHE A 115 -7.14 -19.37 18.81
CA PHE A 115 -6.77 -19.11 17.42
C PHE A 115 -7.97 -18.59 16.65
N ILE A 116 -7.85 -17.39 16.10
CA ILE A 116 -8.93 -16.69 15.42
C ILE A 116 -8.47 -16.34 14.01
N PRO A 117 -9.27 -16.65 12.98
CA PRO A 117 -8.98 -16.25 11.61
C PRO A 117 -9.25 -14.75 11.42
N LEU A 118 -8.25 -14.01 10.90
CA LEU A 118 -8.37 -12.58 10.57
C LEU A 118 -8.36 -12.36 9.09
N ARG A 119 -9.15 -11.40 8.64
CA ARG A 119 -9.02 -10.78 7.32
C ARG A 119 -8.66 -9.32 7.48
N ALA A 120 -7.77 -8.83 6.63
CA ALA A 120 -7.42 -7.42 6.59
C ALA A 120 -7.44 -6.93 5.15
N TYR A 121 -7.84 -5.68 4.97
CA TYR A 121 -7.78 -5.00 3.69
C TYR A 121 -7.49 -3.52 3.86
N GLY A 122 -7.10 -2.89 2.78
CA GLY A 122 -6.78 -1.48 2.77
C GLY A 122 -6.37 -0.98 1.41
N GLN A 123 -5.63 0.11 1.40
CA GLN A 123 -5.11 0.71 0.18
C GLN A 123 -3.72 1.27 0.39
N PHE A 124 -2.96 1.40 -0.69
CA PHE A 124 -1.67 2.07 -0.67
C PHE A 124 -1.50 3.00 -1.88
N GLY A 125 -0.59 3.92 -1.75
CA GLY A 125 -0.25 4.85 -2.81
C GLY A 125 1.22 4.79 -3.18
N VAL A 126 1.49 4.99 -4.47
CA VAL A 126 2.84 4.98 -5.02
C VAL A 126 3.06 6.13 -6.00
N ARG A 127 4.34 6.42 -6.22
CA ARG A 127 4.82 7.29 -7.29
C ARG A 127 6.15 6.75 -7.79
N ILE A 128 6.41 6.87 -9.09
CA ILE A 128 7.75 6.57 -9.61
C ILE A 128 8.68 7.72 -9.23
N ALA A 129 9.66 7.45 -8.37
CA ALA A 129 10.60 8.45 -7.87
C ALA A 129 11.90 8.48 -8.68
N ASP A 130 12.35 7.33 -9.19
CA ASP A 130 13.54 7.19 -10.03
C ASP A 130 13.19 6.35 -11.27
N SER A 131 12.97 7.05 -12.39
CA SER A 131 12.53 6.43 -13.66
C SER A 131 13.55 5.47 -14.24
N LYS A 132 14.85 5.77 -14.13
CA LYS A 132 15.92 4.91 -14.62
C LYS A 132 16.00 3.61 -13.82
N LYS A 133 16.01 3.74 -12.49
CA LYS A 133 16.05 2.61 -11.58
C LYS A 133 14.82 1.71 -11.74
N PHE A 134 13.65 2.32 -11.90
CA PHE A 134 12.39 1.62 -12.14
C PHE A 134 12.43 0.80 -13.43
N LEU A 135 12.84 1.40 -14.56
CA LEU A 135 12.94 0.70 -15.84
C LEU A 135 13.96 -0.43 -15.79
N VAL A 136 15.18 -0.13 -15.34
CA VAL A 136 16.29 -1.10 -15.41
C VAL A 136 16.11 -2.27 -14.46
N LYS A 137 15.59 -2.02 -13.25
CA LYS A 137 15.49 -3.07 -12.22
C LYS A 137 14.16 -3.83 -12.23
N LEU A 138 13.06 -3.21 -12.70
CA LEU A 138 11.73 -3.79 -12.57
C LEU A 138 11.04 -4.05 -13.90
N VAL A 139 10.96 -3.04 -14.78
CA VAL A 139 10.21 -3.15 -16.04
C VAL A 139 10.93 -4.01 -17.06
N GLY A 140 12.25 -3.85 -17.18
CA GLY A 140 13.08 -4.60 -18.13
C GLY A 140 12.63 -4.33 -19.57
N THR A 141 12.24 -5.40 -20.29
CA THR A 141 11.84 -5.34 -21.69
C THR A 141 10.31 -5.35 -21.90
N MET A 142 9.53 -5.33 -20.84
CA MET A 142 8.07 -5.29 -20.95
C MET A 142 7.61 -3.98 -21.60
N PRO A 143 6.88 -4.00 -22.74
CA PRO A 143 6.53 -2.77 -23.44
C PRO A 143 5.54 -1.88 -22.69
N VAL A 144 4.80 -2.44 -21.75
CA VAL A 144 3.84 -1.74 -20.89
C VAL A 144 3.97 -2.28 -19.47
N PHE A 145 4.10 -1.39 -18.50
CA PHE A 145 4.04 -1.71 -17.08
C PHE A 145 2.96 -0.86 -16.43
N ASP A 146 1.93 -1.51 -15.91
CA ASP A 146 0.74 -0.89 -15.37
C ASP A 146 0.51 -1.23 -13.88
N ARG A 147 -0.64 -0.79 -13.35
CA ARG A 147 -1.06 -1.05 -11.97
C ARG A 147 -1.15 -2.54 -11.64
N GLU A 148 -1.60 -3.37 -12.58
CA GLU A 148 -1.78 -4.81 -12.35
C GLU A 148 -0.42 -5.49 -12.18
N HIS A 149 0.54 -5.17 -13.04
CA HIS A 149 1.91 -5.63 -12.92
C HIS A 149 2.52 -5.22 -11.57
N LEU A 150 2.36 -3.95 -11.16
CA LEU A 150 2.86 -3.47 -9.88
C LEU A 150 2.27 -4.25 -8.70
N VAL A 151 0.96 -4.44 -8.67
CA VAL A 151 0.30 -5.22 -7.62
C VAL A 151 0.80 -6.66 -7.61
N GLN A 152 0.93 -7.29 -8.77
CA GLN A 152 1.39 -8.68 -8.89
C GLN A 152 2.81 -8.84 -8.35
N TYR A 153 3.73 -7.95 -8.73
CA TYR A 153 5.14 -8.02 -8.30
C TYR A 153 5.32 -7.81 -6.81
N PHE A 154 4.61 -6.83 -6.23
CA PHE A 154 4.80 -6.48 -4.82
C PHE A 154 3.88 -7.21 -3.86
N ARG A 155 2.88 -7.97 -4.34
CA ARG A 155 1.89 -8.66 -3.51
C ARG A 155 2.55 -9.57 -2.46
N GLY A 156 3.54 -10.35 -2.85
CA GLY A 156 4.27 -11.24 -1.94
C GLY A 156 4.95 -10.47 -0.81
N VAL A 157 5.59 -9.34 -1.17
CA VAL A 157 6.33 -8.51 -0.22
C VAL A 157 5.40 -7.91 0.82
N TYR A 158 4.36 -7.17 0.40
CA TYR A 158 3.50 -6.50 1.37
C TYR A 158 2.60 -7.48 2.12
N MET A 159 2.15 -8.59 1.52
CA MET A 159 1.36 -9.60 2.23
C MET A 159 2.15 -10.29 3.35
N THR A 160 3.41 -10.60 3.12
CA THR A 160 4.27 -11.16 4.19
C THR A 160 4.40 -10.17 5.34
N ARG A 161 4.65 -8.89 5.06
CA ARG A 161 4.79 -7.85 6.08
C ARG A 161 3.47 -7.59 6.84
N VAL A 162 2.34 -7.62 6.14
CA VAL A 162 1.02 -7.48 6.77
C VAL A 162 0.75 -8.63 7.74
N LYS A 163 0.98 -9.87 7.31
CA LYS A 163 0.77 -11.05 8.18
C LYS A 163 1.68 -11.02 9.41
N ASP A 164 2.96 -10.76 9.21
CA ASP A 164 3.95 -10.63 10.29
C ASP A 164 3.55 -9.52 11.28
N MET A 165 3.17 -8.36 10.77
CA MET A 165 2.77 -7.22 11.60
C MET A 165 1.53 -7.53 12.43
N LEU A 166 0.45 -8.05 11.81
CA LEU A 166 -0.79 -8.37 12.51
C LEU A 166 -0.53 -9.37 13.65
N SER A 167 0.25 -10.43 13.37
CA SER A 167 0.56 -11.44 14.38
C SER A 167 1.44 -10.89 15.50
N SER A 168 2.53 -10.19 15.15
CA SER A 168 3.48 -9.67 16.14
C SER A 168 2.90 -8.53 16.97
N TYR A 169 2.09 -7.65 16.34
CA TYR A 169 1.46 -6.51 17.03
C TYR A 169 0.53 -7.00 18.15
N LEU A 170 -0.36 -7.94 17.86
CA LEU A 170 -1.27 -8.51 18.85
C LEU A 170 -0.52 -9.14 20.03
N ILE A 171 0.53 -9.91 19.76
CA ILE A 171 1.31 -10.61 20.79
C ILE A 171 2.09 -9.59 21.64
N HIS A 172 2.79 -8.64 21.04
CA HIS A 172 3.65 -7.69 21.77
C HIS A 172 2.88 -6.66 22.54
N GLN A 173 1.80 -6.12 21.97
CA GLN A 173 0.96 -5.13 22.62
C GLN A 173 -0.11 -5.73 23.54
N LYS A 174 -0.26 -7.07 23.53
CA LYS A 174 -1.29 -7.81 24.31
C LYS A 174 -2.71 -7.29 24.03
N VAL A 175 -2.93 -6.78 22.83
CA VAL A 175 -4.23 -6.27 22.35
C VAL A 175 -5.08 -7.45 21.88
N SER A 176 -6.35 -7.48 22.30
CA SER A 176 -7.30 -8.46 21.76
C SER A 176 -7.61 -8.16 20.30
N ILE A 177 -7.82 -9.23 19.52
CA ILE A 177 -8.29 -9.14 18.13
C ILE A 177 -9.53 -8.26 17.99
N LEU A 178 -10.42 -8.27 18.98
CA LEU A 178 -11.64 -7.46 18.97
C LEU A 178 -11.41 -5.97 19.14
N GLU A 179 -10.24 -5.57 19.63
CA GLU A 179 -9.84 -4.19 19.86
C GLU A 179 -8.89 -3.65 18.78
N ILE A 180 -8.44 -4.50 17.85
CA ILE A 180 -7.38 -4.16 16.88
C ILE A 180 -7.71 -2.96 16.00
N ASN A 181 -8.99 -2.75 15.69
CA ASN A 181 -9.43 -1.63 14.85
C ASN A 181 -9.22 -0.25 15.51
N ALA A 182 -8.98 -0.18 16.82
CA ALA A 182 -8.58 1.05 17.49
C ALA A 182 -7.12 1.45 17.18
N TYR A 183 -6.31 0.55 16.63
CA TYR A 183 -4.87 0.73 16.38
C TYR A 183 -4.49 0.75 14.90
N LEU A 184 -5.46 0.89 13.99
CA LEU A 184 -5.23 0.81 12.54
C LEU A 184 -4.25 1.87 12.03
N GLU A 185 -4.26 3.07 12.58
CA GLU A 185 -3.35 4.15 12.20
C GLU A 185 -1.90 3.79 12.57
N GLU A 186 -1.66 3.31 13.79
CA GLU A 186 -0.34 2.88 14.25
C GLU A 186 0.19 1.70 13.45
N ILE A 187 -0.65 0.69 13.21
CA ILE A 187 -0.32 -0.48 12.39
C ILE A 187 0.03 -0.05 10.96
N SER A 188 -0.74 0.88 10.38
CA SER A 188 -0.49 1.44 9.05
C SER A 188 0.85 2.14 8.95
N GLY A 189 1.21 2.95 9.95
CA GLY A 189 2.50 3.63 10.05
C GLY A 189 3.68 2.64 10.08
N HIS A 190 3.61 1.65 10.95
CA HIS A 190 4.64 0.60 11.05
C HIS A 190 4.76 -0.24 9.77
N LEU A 191 3.62 -0.58 9.13
CA LEU A 191 3.63 -1.31 7.86
C LEU A 191 4.29 -0.49 6.74
N ARG A 192 3.96 0.79 6.63
CA ARG A 192 4.57 1.69 5.66
C ARG A 192 6.10 1.71 5.80
N GLU A 193 6.62 1.85 7.01
CA GLU A 193 8.06 1.86 7.27
C GLU A 193 8.74 0.54 6.89
N LYS A 194 8.11 -0.60 7.21
CA LYS A 194 8.65 -1.93 6.89
C LYS A 194 8.57 -2.30 5.41
N ILE A 195 7.59 -1.77 4.68
CA ILE A 195 7.36 -2.08 3.27
C ILE A 195 8.14 -1.14 2.35
N ARG A 196 8.27 0.13 2.71
CA ARG A 196 8.92 1.19 1.94
C ARG A 196 10.27 0.80 1.32
N PRO A 197 11.23 0.19 2.05
CA PRO A 197 12.55 -0.14 1.48
C PRO A 197 12.48 -1.07 0.27
N ALA A 198 11.48 -1.96 0.23
CA ALA A 198 11.31 -2.87 -0.90
C ALA A 198 10.81 -2.17 -2.17
N PHE A 199 10.04 -1.08 -2.03
CA PHE A 199 9.64 -0.24 -3.16
C PHE A 199 10.77 0.69 -3.60
N ASP A 200 11.48 1.31 -2.64
CA ASP A 200 12.60 2.21 -2.90
C ASP A 200 13.74 1.50 -3.67
N GLU A 201 13.90 0.18 -3.47
CA GLU A 201 14.89 -0.61 -4.22
C GLU A 201 14.65 -0.58 -5.74
N TYR A 202 13.40 -0.40 -6.17
CA TYR A 202 13.02 -0.35 -7.58
C TYR A 202 12.70 1.05 -8.08
N GLY A 203 13.04 2.09 -7.33
CA GLY A 203 12.79 3.48 -7.72
C GLY A 203 11.34 3.91 -7.58
N ILE A 204 10.56 3.20 -6.76
CA ILE A 204 9.16 3.50 -6.46
C ILE A 204 9.09 4.08 -5.05
N GLU A 205 8.46 5.23 -4.88
CA GLU A 205 8.14 5.78 -3.58
C GLU A 205 6.80 5.22 -3.09
N LEU A 206 6.79 4.58 -1.93
CA LEU A 206 5.58 4.22 -1.22
C LEU A 206 5.07 5.45 -0.44
N VAL A 207 4.06 6.12 -0.97
CA VAL A 207 3.51 7.37 -0.42
C VAL A 207 2.76 7.14 0.88
N ASN A 208 1.87 6.16 0.86
CA ASN A 208 1.09 5.71 2.02
C ASN A 208 0.85 4.21 1.97
N PHE A 209 0.51 3.63 3.12
CA PHE A 209 0.02 2.25 3.22
C PHE A 209 -0.98 2.21 4.37
N TYR A 210 -2.25 2.07 4.04
CA TYR A 210 -3.34 2.07 5.00
C TYR A 210 -3.94 0.68 5.18
N VAL A 211 -4.19 0.32 6.43
CA VAL A 211 -5.08 -0.78 6.82
C VAL A 211 -6.43 -0.13 7.09
N SER A 212 -7.43 -0.45 6.28
CA SER A 212 -8.77 0.14 6.41
C SER A 212 -9.64 -0.59 7.42
N ASP A 213 -9.44 -1.91 7.51
CA ASP A 213 -10.19 -2.74 8.45
C ASP A 213 -9.45 -4.06 8.72
N VAL A 214 -9.63 -4.57 9.93
CA VAL A 214 -9.26 -5.93 10.33
C VAL A 214 -10.50 -6.60 10.89
N SER A 215 -11.01 -7.59 10.18
CA SER A 215 -12.26 -8.27 10.50
C SER A 215 -12.05 -9.75 10.83
N VAL A 216 -12.97 -10.27 11.64
CA VAL A 216 -13.07 -11.68 11.97
C VAL A 216 -14.30 -12.27 11.26
N PRO A 217 -14.18 -13.44 10.61
CA PRO A 217 -15.34 -14.10 10.01
C PRO A 217 -16.37 -14.44 11.09
N GLU A 218 -17.58 -13.89 10.98
CA GLU A 218 -18.64 -14.09 11.99
C GLU A 218 -19.14 -15.53 12.05
N ASP A 219 -18.99 -16.26 10.95
CA ASP A 219 -19.41 -17.68 10.83
C ASP A 219 -18.43 -18.65 11.51
N ASP A 220 -17.25 -18.19 11.90
CA ASP A 220 -16.25 -19.06 12.55
C ASP A 220 -16.71 -19.49 13.95
N PRO A 221 -16.71 -20.78 14.26
CA PRO A 221 -17.17 -21.31 15.55
C PRO A 221 -16.39 -20.76 16.75
N ALA A 222 -15.08 -20.48 16.61
CA ALA A 222 -14.24 -19.92 17.68
C ALA A 222 -14.63 -18.46 17.95
N VAL A 223 -14.87 -17.68 16.89
CA VAL A 223 -15.35 -16.29 16.99
C VAL A 223 -16.70 -16.22 17.67
N ARG A 224 -17.64 -17.06 17.30
CA ARG A 224 -18.97 -17.14 17.96
C ARG A 224 -18.86 -17.49 19.43
N LYS A 225 -18.04 -18.49 19.80
CA LYS A 225 -17.80 -18.84 21.19
C LYS A 225 -17.22 -17.67 21.98
N LEU A 226 -16.24 -16.96 21.41
CA LEU A 226 -15.63 -15.78 22.03
C LEU A 226 -16.64 -14.66 22.24
N LYS A 227 -17.41 -14.29 21.21
CA LYS A 227 -18.47 -13.26 21.30
C LYS A 227 -19.50 -13.61 22.39
N ASN A 228 -19.95 -14.88 22.43
CA ASN A 228 -20.90 -15.36 23.44
C ASN A 228 -20.32 -15.33 24.86
N ALA A 229 -19.06 -15.69 25.04
CA ALA A 229 -18.39 -15.64 26.34
C ALA A 229 -18.24 -14.19 26.83
N LEU A 230 -17.93 -13.25 25.92
CA LEU A 230 -17.83 -11.83 26.25
C LEU A 230 -19.20 -11.23 26.59
N ALA A 231 -20.25 -11.57 25.84
CA ALA A 231 -21.61 -11.13 26.14
C ALA A 231 -22.04 -11.58 27.55
N ARG A 232 -21.84 -12.85 27.90
CA ARG A 232 -22.14 -13.36 29.26
C ARG A 232 -21.32 -12.66 30.34
N LYS A 233 -20.03 -12.40 30.09
CA LYS A 233 -19.20 -11.65 31.04
C LYS A 233 -19.71 -10.23 31.23
N ALA A 234 -20.04 -9.54 30.14
CA ALA A 234 -20.62 -8.19 30.20
C ALA A 234 -21.97 -8.16 30.96
N GLU A 235 -22.82 -9.16 30.73
CA GLU A 235 -24.07 -9.32 31.50
C GLU A 235 -23.78 -9.49 33.00
N MET A 236 -22.85 -10.35 33.37
CA MET A 236 -22.45 -10.55 34.78
C MET A 236 -21.84 -9.29 35.38
N ASP A 237 -21.01 -8.55 34.64
CA ASP A 237 -20.40 -7.32 35.11
C ASP A 237 -21.45 -6.19 35.31
N ILE A 238 -22.46 -6.13 34.45
CA ILE A 238 -23.60 -5.18 34.57
C ILE A 238 -24.45 -5.55 35.80
N ILE A 239 -24.86 -6.81 35.92
CA ILE A 239 -25.66 -7.29 37.04
C ILE A 239 -24.87 -7.12 38.35
N GLY A 240 -23.58 -7.47 38.37
CA GLY A 240 -22.75 -7.33 39.55
C GLY A 240 -22.51 -5.87 40.01
N ASN A 241 -22.67 -4.90 39.10
CA ASN A 241 -22.59 -3.48 39.44
C ASN A 241 -23.95 -2.95 39.98
N ASP A 242 -25.09 -3.43 39.50
CA ASP A 242 -26.42 -3.03 39.94
C ASP A 242 -26.72 -3.48 41.39
N PHE A 243 -26.05 -4.53 41.86
CA PHE A 243 -26.22 -5.06 43.20
C PHE A 243 -25.16 -4.54 44.23
N ARG A 244 -24.33 -3.57 43.88
CA ARG A 244 -23.37 -2.95 44.79
C ARG A 244 -24.01 -1.80 45.55
N ILE A 245 -24.69 -2.10 46.65
CA ILE A 245 -25.35 -1.09 47.51
C ILE A 245 -24.39 -0.79 48.66
N PRO A 246 -23.99 0.49 48.90
CA PRO A 246 -23.27 0.85 50.12
C PRO A 246 -24.19 0.72 51.31
N CYS A 247 -23.74 0.00 52.33
CA CYS A 247 -24.48 -0.09 53.57
C CYS A 247 -24.62 1.29 54.26
N PRO A 248 -25.83 1.77 54.55
CA PRO A 248 -26.04 3.08 55.14
C PRO A 248 -25.43 3.22 56.54
N SER A 249 -25.16 2.10 57.24
CA SER A 249 -24.61 2.09 58.60
C SER A 249 -23.09 2.05 58.64
N CYS A 250 -22.43 1.23 57.79
CA CYS A 250 -20.98 1.05 57.86
C CYS A 250 -20.24 1.44 56.57
N ALA A 251 -20.94 1.93 55.54
CA ALA A 251 -20.44 2.34 54.23
C ALA A 251 -19.72 1.21 53.41
N MET A 252 -19.71 -0.01 53.93
CA MET A 252 -19.16 -1.15 53.18
C MET A 252 -20.07 -1.55 52.02
N VAL A 253 -19.49 -1.81 50.85
CA VAL A 253 -20.24 -2.20 49.67
C VAL A 253 -20.72 -3.64 49.80
N VAL A 254 -22.03 -3.84 49.77
CA VAL A 254 -22.65 -5.17 49.77
C VAL A 254 -22.90 -5.59 48.32
N ALA A 255 -22.26 -6.68 47.90
CA ALA A 255 -22.30 -7.21 46.53
C ALA A 255 -23.12 -8.51 46.44
N VAL A 256 -24.21 -8.61 47.19
CA VAL A 256 -25.07 -9.81 47.23
C VAL A 256 -26.50 -9.43 46.84
N GLU A 257 -27.00 -10.03 45.76
CA GLU A 257 -28.37 -9.87 45.29
C GLU A 257 -29.36 -10.32 46.37
N GLY A 258 -30.32 -9.47 46.73
CA GLY A 258 -31.34 -9.77 47.71
C GLY A 258 -30.84 -9.90 49.15
N ALA A 259 -29.67 -9.37 49.47
CA ALA A 259 -29.17 -9.34 50.87
C ALA A 259 -30.09 -8.50 51.76
N ARG A 260 -30.77 -9.12 52.71
CA ARG A 260 -31.63 -8.44 53.70
C ARG A 260 -30.84 -7.75 54.81
N TYR A 261 -29.61 -8.18 55.03
CA TYR A 261 -28.74 -7.64 56.09
C TYR A 261 -27.32 -7.45 55.54
N CYS A 262 -26.65 -6.41 56.04
CA CYS A 262 -25.24 -6.19 55.71
C CYS A 262 -24.37 -7.29 56.32
N PRO A 263 -23.53 -8.01 55.51
CA PRO A 263 -22.69 -9.09 56.02
C PRO A 263 -21.56 -8.61 56.95
N TYR A 264 -21.28 -7.29 56.94
CA TYR A 264 -20.19 -6.70 57.72
C TYR A 264 -20.64 -6.13 59.07
N CYS A 265 -21.84 -5.56 59.19
CA CYS A 265 -22.30 -4.94 60.41
C CYS A 265 -23.70 -5.40 60.85
N GLY A 266 -24.38 -6.27 60.12
CA GLY A 266 -25.71 -6.77 60.47
C GLY A 266 -26.87 -5.79 60.27
N HIS A 267 -26.62 -4.58 59.71
CA HIS A 267 -27.70 -3.59 59.46
C HIS A 267 -28.68 -4.08 58.40
N SER A 268 -29.99 -3.84 58.63
CA SER A 268 -31.02 -4.21 57.64
C SER A 268 -30.92 -3.34 56.40
N LEU A 269 -31.04 -3.99 55.21
CA LEU A 269 -30.97 -3.35 53.89
C LEU A 269 -32.35 -3.33 53.20
N GLU A 270 -33.43 -3.69 53.90
CA GLU A 270 -34.78 -3.79 53.32
C GLU A 270 -35.48 -2.44 53.09
N GLU A 271 -34.88 -1.30 53.43
CA GLU A 271 -35.48 0.05 53.32
C GLU A 271 -34.68 0.99 52.40
N VAL A 272 -33.87 0.49 51.46
CA VAL A 272 -33.14 1.34 50.52
C VAL A 272 -33.62 1.13 49.08
#